data_ab33a31f44217a368c3455c07574acbb
#
_entry.id   ab33a31f44217a368c3455c07574acbb
#
_cell.length_a   1.000
_cell.length_b   1.000
_cell.length_c   1.000
_cell.angle_alpha   90.00
_cell.angle_beta   90.00
_cell.angle_gamma   90.00
#
_symmetry.space_group_name_H-M   'P 1'
#
loop_
_entity.id
_entity.type
_entity.pdbx_description
1 polymer ?
#
loop_
_entity_poly.entity_id
_entity_poly.type
_entity_poly.pdbx_seq_one_letter_code
_entity_poly.pdbx_strand_id
1 'polypeptide(L)'
;MRKPSLLLGTLLMFLQVNASTAADLALKVADKEPPKELDTSIRAKLQTKAVQLLDGEKPVYEFWFSAEVPLQSKPASAGKALDALKQATLLGAVAVSRDQRDYRDDELRAGVYTMRFALQPQDGNHLGTSEFNYFAVLTPAKIDDKLEGISEYKALVKASSKETSTDHPVILSLRPVSSEPGDVPQLNTPAPDHKSVRVKVQAKAGDERLSITFEIVYEGKGHK
;
A
#
# COMPACT_ATOMS: atom_id res chain seq x y z
N MET A 1 -20.30 -23.48 -71.64
CA MET A 1 -20.90 -22.97 -70.43
C MET A 1 -19.87 -23.12 -69.28
N ARG A 2 -19.21 -22.03 -68.89
CA ARG A 2 -18.20 -21.99 -67.84
C ARG A 2 -18.87 -21.49 -66.54
N LYS A 3 -18.75 -22.27 -65.45
CA LYS A 3 -19.24 -21.88 -64.11
C LYS A 3 -18.20 -20.98 -63.42
N PRO A 4 -18.60 -19.90 -62.76
CA PRO A 4 -17.66 -19.13 -61.96
C PRO A 4 -17.47 -19.75 -60.58
N SER A 5 -16.22 -19.94 -60.19
CA SER A 5 -15.84 -20.32 -58.80
C SER A 5 -15.82 -19.11 -57.91
N LEU A 6 -16.62 -19.15 -56.87
CA LEU A 6 -16.68 -18.14 -55.82
C LEU A 6 -15.57 -18.44 -54.81
N LEU A 7 -14.53 -17.59 -54.76
CA LEU A 7 -13.52 -17.60 -53.69
C LEU A 7 -14.08 -16.88 -52.45
N LEU A 8 -14.33 -17.64 -51.40
CA LEU A 8 -14.74 -17.11 -50.08
C LEU A 8 -13.45 -16.73 -49.31
N GLY A 9 -13.13 -15.46 -49.31
CA GLY A 9 -12.01 -14.92 -48.52
C GLY A 9 -12.38 -14.80 -47.05
N THR A 10 -11.78 -15.67 -46.19
CA THR A 10 -11.92 -15.60 -44.74
C THR A 10 -11.04 -14.46 -44.22
N LEU A 11 -11.65 -13.35 -43.78
CA LEU A 11 -10.97 -12.25 -43.11
C LEU A 11 -10.68 -12.65 -41.65
N LEU A 12 -9.44 -13.02 -41.37
CA LEU A 12 -8.97 -13.24 -39.99
C LEU A 12 -8.77 -11.86 -39.33
N MET A 13 -9.69 -11.49 -38.43
CA MET A 13 -9.57 -10.31 -37.59
C MET A 13 -8.66 -10.66 -36.42
N PHE A 14 -7.39 -10.21 -36.46
CA PHE A 14 -6.49 -10.27 -35.32
C PHE A 14 -6.95 -9.29 -34.25
N LEU A 15 -7.55 -9.80 -33.16
CA LEU A 15 -7.69 -9.02 -31.94
C LEU A 15 -6.27 -8.81 -31.35
N GLN A 16 -5.75 -7.59 -31.51
CA GLN A 16 -4.60 -7.17 -30.73
C GLN A 16 -5.06 -6.94 -29.28
N VAL A 17 -4.76 -7.90 -28.42
CA VAL A 17 -4.81 -7.70 -26.97
C VAL A 17 -3.65 -6.77 -26.64
N ASN A 18 -3.93 -5.49 -26.49
CA ASN A 18 -2.99 -4.55 -25.90
C ASN A 18 -2.81 -4.95 -24.44
N ALA A 19 -1.75 -5.67 -24.14
CA ALA A 19 -1.26 -5.79 -22.77
C ALA A 19 -0.90 -4.36 -22.32
N SER A 20 -1.74 -3.77 -21.49
CA SER A 20 -1.42 -2.52 -20.83
C SER A 20 -0.20 -2.80 -19.94
N THR A 21 0.97 -2.41 -20.38
CA THR A 21 2.13 -2.31 -19.48
C THR A 21 1.74 -1.28 -18.43
N ALA A 22 1.74 -1.68 -17.16
CA ALA A 22 1.51 -0.76 -16.06
C ALA A 22 2.48 0.43 -16.24
N ALA A 23 1.93 1.62 -16.42
CA ALA A 23 2.73 2.83 -16.61
C ALA A 23 3.56 3.07 -15.35
N ASP A 24 4.84 3.43 -15.54
CA ASP A 24 5.66 3.83 -14.40
C ASP A 24 5.08 5.11 -13.79
N LEU A 25 4.70 5.03 -12.51
CA LEU A 25 4.11 6.16 -11.82
C LEU A 25 5.20 7.20 -11.51
N ALA A 26 4.84 8.48 -11.61
CA ALA A 26 5.70 9.57 -11.17
C ALA A 26 5.44 9.88 -9.69
N LEU A 27 6.48 10.36 -9.00
CA LEU A 27 6.42 10.74 -7.59
C LEU A 27 6.31 12.26 -7.45
N LYS A 28 5.39 12.71 -6.58
CA LYS A 28 5.27 14.12 -6.21
C LYS A 28 4.93 14.24 -4.73
N VAL A 29 5.51 15.24 -4.07
CA VAL A 29 5.06 15.67 -2.73
C VAL A 29 4.26 16.96 -2.90
N ALA A 30 3.07 16.99 -2.31
CA ALA A 30 2.17 18.13 -2.38
C ALA A 30 1.69 18.55 -0.99
N ASP A 31 1.60 19.86 -0.75
CA ASP A 31 0.89 20.37 0.43
C ASP A 31 -0.60 20.13 0.20
N LYS A 32 -1.14 19.18 0.94
CA LYS A 32 -2.53 18.73 0.80
C LYS A 32 -3.04 18.16 2.11
N GLU A 33 -4.18 18.67 2.55
CA GLU A 33 -4.87 18.17 3.75
C GLU A 33 -5.31 16.70 3.56
N PRO A 34 -5.28 15.89 4.64
CA PRO A 34 -5.84 14.56 4.61
C PRO A 34 -7.33 14.56 4.25
N PRO A 35 -7.83 13.49 3.59
CA PRO A 35 -9.22 13.38 3.15
C PRO A 35 -10.23 13.60 4.26
N LYS A 36 -11.35 14.24 3.92
CA LYS A 36 -12.45 14.54 4.87
C LYS A 36 -13.25 13.30 5.28
N GLU A 37 -13.12 12.21 4.52
CA GLU A 37 -13.72 10.90 4.78
C GLU A 37 -13.13 10.21 6.02
N LEU A 38 -11.91 10.59 6.41
CA LEU A 38 -11.28 10.12 7.64
C LEU A 38 -11.92 10.80 8.86
N ASP A 39 -12.00 10.07 9.96
CA ASP A 39 -12.40 10.65 11.24
C ASP A 39 -11.49 11.82 11.64
N THR A 40 -12.06 12.82 12.31
CA THR A 40 -11.36 14.04 12.69
C THR A 40 -10.16 13.75 13.61
N SER A 41 -10.28 12.79 14.53
CA SER A 41 -9.19 12.42 15.44
C SER A 41 -8.03 11.76 14.71
N ILE A 42 -8.31 10.97 13.68
CA ILE A 42 -7.30 10.34 12.81
C ILE A 42 -6.64 11.42 11.94
N ARG A 43 -7.44 12.27 11.28
CA ARG A 43 -6.92 13.35 10.43
C ARG A 43 -5.96 14.26 11.18
N ALA A 44 -6.27 14.61 12.43
CA ALA A 44 -5.43 15.46 13.28
C ALA A 44 -4.06 14.84 13.61
N LYS A 45 -3.87 13.54 13.37
CA LYS A 45 -2.59 12.83 13.57
C LYS A 45 -1.76 12.69 12.30
N LEU A 46 -2.30 13.07 11.15
CA LEU A 46 -1.63 12.96 9.87
C LEU A 46 -0.90 14.25 9.50
N GLN A 47 0.13 14.11 8.68
CA GLN A 47 0.81 15.25 8.06
C GLN A 47 -0.10 15.92 7.03
N THR A 48 0.05 17.22 6.85
CA THR A 48 -0.64 18.02 5.81
C THR A 48 0.14 18.01 4.48
N LYS A 49 0.90 16.95 4.24
CA LYS A 49 1.65 16.69 3.01
C LYS A 49 1.31 15.31 2.49
N ALA A 50 0.91 15.25 1.23
CA ALA A 50 0.67 14.00 0.53
C ALA A 50 1.88 13.58 -0.30
N VAL A 51 2.25 12.30 -0.21
CA VAL A 51 3.12 11.65 -1.18
C VAL A 51 2.22 11.05 -2.25
N GLN A 52 2.29 11.58 -3.46
CA GLN A 52 1.44 11.21 -4.58
C GLN A 52 2.20 10.34 -5.58
N LEU A 53 1.58 9.23 -6.01
CA LEU A 53 2.02 8.43 -7.14
C LEU A 53 1.08 8.70 -8.31
N LEU A 54 1.63 9.26 -9.40
CA LEU A 54 0.87 9.83 -10.51
C LEU A 54 1.00 8.98 -11.78
N ASP A 55 -0.11 8.73 -12.44
CA ASP A 55 -0.17 8.28 -13.83
C ASP A 55 -0.41 9.52 -14.72
N GLY A 56 0.66 9.99 -15.39
CA GLY A 56 0.69 11.31 -15.98
C GLY A 56 0.52 12.39 -14.90
N GLU A 57 -0.54 13.17 -14.97
CA GLU A 57 -0.87 14.22 -13.99
C GLU A 57 -1.89 13.77 -12.93
N LYS A 58 -2.44 12.55 -13.06
CA LYS A 58 -3.52 12.07 -12.19
C LYS A 58 -2.97 11.21 -11.07
N PRO A 59 -3.27 11.52 -9.80
CA PRO A 59 -2.86 10.67 -8.69
C PRO A 59 -3.59 9.32 -8.77
N VAL A 60 -2.82 8.24 -8.65
CA VAL A 60 -3.32 6.87 -8.46
C VAL A 60 -3.37 6.56 -6.98
N TYR A 61 -2.28 6.88 -6.27
CA TYR A 61 -2.18 6.80 -4.82
C TYR A 61 -1.79 8.15 -4.24
N GLU A 62 -2.38 8.48 -3.10
CA GLU A 62 -1.99 9.62 -2.29
C GLU A 62 -1.85 9.15 -0.83
N PHE A 63 -0.66 9.25 -0.26
CA PHE A 63 -0.35 8.81 1.09
C PHE A 63 -0.17 10.00 2.02
N TRP A 64 -0.84 10.00 3.17
CA TRP A 64 -0.62 10.91 4.30
C TRP A 64 -0.10 10.10 5.47
N PHE A 65 1.14 10.33 5.87
CA PHE A 65 1.74 9.60 6.98
C PHE A 65 1.38 10.23 8.31
N SER A 66 1.40 9.43 9.37
CA SER A 66 1.29 9.94 10.73
C SER A 66 2.37 10.98 11.00
N ALA A 67 2.01 12.09 11.66
CA ALA A 67 2.94 13.15 12.02
C ALA A 67 4.03 12.63 12.98
N GLU A 68 3.66 11.67 13.85
CA GLU A 68 4.57 10.97 14.75
C GLU A 68 4.04 9.54 15.01
N VAL A 69 4.84 8.53 14.68
CA VAL A 69 4.50 7.11 14.86
C VAL A 69 5.04 6.63 16.21
N PRO A 70 4.20 6.09 17.11
CA PRO A 70 4.67 5.54 18.37
C PRO A 70 5.40 4.21 18.18
N LEU A 71 6.56 4.07 18.82
CA LEU A 71 7.35 2.85 18.85
C LEU A 71 7.32 2.25 20.25
N GLN A 72 7.41 0.91 20.35
CA GLN A 72 7.51 0.18 21.62
C GLN A 72 8.89 0.35 22.26
N SER A 73 9.93 0.53 21.44
CA SER A 73 11.31 0.72 21.85
C SER A 73 12.10 1.42 20.74
N LYS A 74 13.29 1.92 21.07
CA LYS A 74 14.22 2.41 20.05
C LYS A 74 14.68 1.23 19.19
N PRO A 75 14.60 1.34 17.84
CA PRO A 75 15.09 0.31 16.95
C PRO A 75 16.59 0.06 17.13
N ALA A 76 17.01 -1.20 17.13
CA ALA A 76 18.42 -1.59 17.25
C ALA A 76 19.26 -1.16 16.04
N SER A 77 18.63 -1.01 14.87
CA SER A 77 19.23 -0.50 13.64
C SER A 77 18.12 -0.01 12.70
N ALA A 78 18.50 0.67 11.62
CA ALA A 78 17.55 1.11 10.60
C ALA A 78 16.73 -0.06 10.03
N GLY A 79 17.37 -1.19 9.72
CA GLY A 79 16.70 -2.40 9.21
C GLY A 79 15.78 -3.09 10.22
N LYS A 80 15.78 -2.66 11.48
CA LYS A 80 14.92 -3.16 12.56
C LYS A 80 13.84 -2.18 12.99
N ALA A 81 13.63 -1.12 12.21
CA ALA A 81 12.67 -0.08 12.54
C ALA A 81 11.23 -0.61 12.62
N LEU A 82 10.85 -1.51 11.73
CA LEU A 82 9.51 -2.11 11.71
C LEU A 82 9.25 -3.07 12.88
N ASP A 83 10.30 -3.71 13.44
CA ASP A 83 10.19 -4.58 14.62
C ASP A 83 9.76 -3.78 15.88
N ALA A 84 10.02 -2.48 15.89
CA ALA A 84 9.68 -1.61 17.01
C ALA A 84 8.21 -1.11 16.98
N LEU A 85 7.45 -1.43 15.94
CA LEU A 85 6.05 -1.05 15.81
C LEU A 85 5.15 -2.02 16.59
N LYS A 86 4.11 -1.47 17.21
CA LYS A 86 3.05 -2.27 17.81
C LYS A 86 1.98 -2.61 16.75
N GLN A 87 1.41 -3.81 16.86
CA GLN A 87 0.24 -4.21 16.08
C GLN A 87 -0.85 -3.12 16.09
N ALA A 88 -1.46 -2.86 14.95
CA ALA A 88 -2.49 -1.85 14.71
C ALA A 88 -2.04 -0.38 14.87
N THR A 89 -0.75 -0.10 15.01
CA THR A 89 -0.24 1.28 14.98
C THR A 89 -0.66 1.98 13.68
N LEU A 90 -1.22 3.19 13.81
CA LEU A 90 -1.57 4.02 12.67
C LEU A 90 -0.30 4.54 11.97
N LEU A 91 -0.04 4.05 10.76
CA LEU A 91 1.06 4.52 9.92
C LEU A 91 0.67 5.75 9.11
N GLY A 92 -0.62 5.88 8.80
CA GLY A 92 -1.14 6.94 7.97
C GLY A 92 -2.48 6.62 7.34
N ALA A 93 -2.76 7.28 6.23
CA ALA A 93 -3.91 7.02 5.38
C ALA A 93 -3.50 7.03 3.90
N VAL A 94 -4.30 6.39 3.07
CA VAL A 94 -4.13 6.39 1.62
C VAL A 94 -5.46 6.62 0.91
N ALA A 95 -5.46 7.47 -0.12
CA ALA A 95 -6.53 7.56 -1.09
C ALA A 95 -6.09 6.85 -2.37
N VAL A 96 -6.96 6.00 -2.88
CA VAL A 96 -6.80 5.25 -4.14
C VAL A 96 -7.85 5.74 -5.10
N SER A 97 -7.44 6.32 -6.23
CA SER A 97 -8.35 7.02 -7.14
C SER A 97 -9.09 6.11 -8.13
N ARG A 98 -8.56 4.92 -8.35
CA ARG A 98 -9.13 3.88 -9.24
C ARG A 98 -8.77 2.51 -8.69
N ASP A 99 -9.56 1.50 -9.04
CA ASP A 99 -9.32 0.13 -8.61
C ASP A 99 -7.90 -0.34 -8.97
N GLN A 100 -7.27 -1.00 -8.03
CA GLN A 100 -5.92 -1.53 -8.09
C GLN A 100 -5.92 -2.99 -7.64
N ARG A 101 -4.74 -3.58 -7.59
CA ARG A 101 -4.49 -4.86 -6.94
C ARG A 101 -3.56 -4.65 -5.76
N ASP A 102 -3.81 -5.35 -4.68
CA ASP A 102 -2.90 -5.37 -3.54
C ASP A 102 -1.74 -6.35 -3.76
N TYR A 103 -0.87 -6.50 -2.75
CA TYR A 103 0.28 -7.40 -2.80
C TYR A 103 -0.09 -8.88 -3.02
N ARG A 104 -1.33 -9.27 -2.75
CA ARG A 104 -1.84 -10.64 -2.91
C ARG A 104 -2.59 -10.86 -4.21
N ASP A 105 -2.66 -9.84 -5.06
CA ASP A 105 -3.49 -9.81 -6.26
C ASP A 105 -5.01 -9.77 -5.93
N ASP A 106 -5.36 -9.40 -4.69
CA ASP A 106 -6.74 -9.13 -4.29
C ASP A 106 -7.16 -7.72 -4.73
N GLU A 107 -8.47 -7.53 -4.93
CA GLU A 107 -9.02 -6.25 -5.37
C GLU A 107 -8.85 -5.18 -4.29
N LEU A 108 -8.21 -4.07 -4.64
CA LEU A 108 -8.16 -2.82 -3.88
C LEU A 108 -9.00 -1.78 -4.60
N ARG A 109 -10.22 -1.55 -4.13
CA ARG A 109 -11.15 -0.60 -4.73
C ARG A 109 -10.72 0.84 -4.52
N ALA A 110 -11.17 1.70 -5.44
CA ALA A 110 -11.05 3.15 -5.26
C ALA A 110 -11.73 3.58 -3.94
N GLY A 111 -11.03 4.41 -3.15
CA GLY A 111 -11.53 4.85 -1.85
C GLY A 111 -10.48 5.45 -0.96
N VAL A 112 -10.88 5.79 0.26
CA VAL A 112 -10.00 6.30 1.32
C VAL A 112 -9.89 5.26 2.43
N TYR A 113 -8.65 4.98 2.83
CA TYR A 113 -8.30 3.94 3.79
C TYR A 113 -7.35 4.48 4.85
N THR A 114 -7.49 4.00 6.08
CA THR A 114 -6.41 4.07 7.07
C THR A 114 -5.39 2.98 6.78
N MET A 115 -4.13 3.24 7.11
CA MET A 115 -3.02 2.28 7.03
C MET A 115 -2.59 1.92 8.44
N ARG A 116 -2.83 0.67 8.86
CA ARG A 116 -2.42 0.19 10.18
C ARG A 116 -1.39 -0.91 10.06
N PHE A 117 -0.33 -0.81 10.87
CA PHE A 117 0.74 -1.80 10.91
C PHE A 117 0.21 -3.16 11.37
N ALA A 118 0.64 -4.22 10.68
CA ALA A 118 0.36 -5.59 11.06
C ALA A 118 1.55 -6.50 10.76
N LEU A 119 1.70 -7.54 11.57
CA LEU A 119 2.60 -8.65 11.32
C LEU A 119 1.83 -9.80 10.68
N GLN A 120 2.47 -10.48 9.74
CA GLN A 120 1.93 -11.71 9.17
C GLN A 120 1.80 -12.78 10.26
N PRO A 121 0.67 -13.49 10.35
CA PRO A 121 0.54 -14.63 11.24
C PRO A 121 1.63 -15.67 10.96
N GLN A 122 2.24 -16.18 12.01
CA GLN A 122 3.26 -17.23 11.91
C GLN A 122 2.60 -18.61 12.00
N ASP A 123 1.76 -18.94 11.05
CA ASP A 123 1.11 -20.24 10.92
C ASP A 123 1.45 -20.89 9.57
N GLY A 124 1.15 -22.19 9.44
CA GLY A 124 1.53 -22.97 8.26
C GLY A 124 0.93 -22.45 6.95
N ASN A 125 -0.16 -21.68 6.99
CA ASN A 125 -0.84 -21.16 5.80
C ASN A 125 -0.18 -19.88 5.26
N HIS A 126 0.64 -19.20 6.06
CA HIS A 126 1.25 -17.92 5.70
C HIS A 126 2.76 -18.00 5.49
N LEU A 127 3.39 -19.12 5.85
CA LEU A 127 4.84 -19.29 5.69
C LEU A 127 5.26 -19.21 4.22
N GLY A 128 6.22 -18.34 3.93
CA GLY A 128 6.80 -18.18 2.58
C GLY A 128 5.96 -17.40 1.58
N THR A 129 4.80 -16.85 1.97
CA THR A 129 3.93 -16.07 1.08
C THR A 129 4.41 -14.64 0.86
N SER A 130 5.32 -14.14 1.67
CA SER A 130 5.95 -12.82 1.53
C SER A 130 7.41 -12.88 1.98
N GLU A 131 8.27 -12.06 1.36
CA GLU A 131 9.68 -11.90 1.74
C GLU A 131 9.82 -11.30 3.15
N PHE A 132 8.90 -10.39 3.53
CA PHE A 132 8.86 -9.75 4.84
C PHE A 132 7.50 -9.94 5.50
N ASN A 133 7.51 -10.02 6.83
CA ASN A 133 6.30 -10.25 7.63
C ASN A 133 5.57 -8.95 8.00
N TYR A 134 5.91 -7.81 7.40
CA TYR A 134 5.40 -6.50 7.76
C TYR A 134 4.40 -6.02 6.72
N PHE A 135 3.23 -5.59 7.17
CA PHE A 135 2.18 -5.09 6.30
C PHE A 135 1.54 -3.82 6.84
N ALA A 136 1.06 -2.99 5.93
CA ALA A 136 0.03 -2.00 6.21
C ALA A 136 -1.31 -2.60 5.80
N VAL A 137 -2.16 -2.90 6.78
CA VAL A 137 -3.55 -3.30 6.53
C VAL A 137 -4.35 -2.05 6.21
N LEU A 138 -5.04 -2.07 5.07
CA LEU A 138 -5.89 -0.99 4.62
C LEU A 138 -7.31 -1.23 5.13
N THR A 139 -7.83 -0.29 5.91
CA THR A 139 -9.22 -0.35 6.41
C THR A 139 -9.98 0.87 5.88
N PRO A 140 -11.18 0.68 5.29
CA PRO A 140 -11.96 1.82 4.82
C PRO A 140 -12.18 2.86 5.90
N ALA A 141 -12.00 4.14 5.55
CA ALA A 141 -12.12 5.27 6.49
C ALA A 141 -13.46 5.28 7.24
N LYS A 142 -14.54 4.86 6.57
CA LYS A 142 -15.90 4.74 7.16
C LYS A 142 -16.03 3.67 8.25
N ILE A 143 -15.06 2.74 8.34
CA ILE A 143 -15.07 1.62 9.29
C ILE A 143 -14.06 1.85 10.42
N ASP A 144 -12.89 2.37 10.09
CA ASP A 144 -11.86 2.73 11.07
C ASP A 144 -12.02 4.20 11.47
N ASP A 145 -12.96 4.43 12.38
CA ASP A 145 -13.45 5.74 12.80
C ASP A 145 -12.89 6.23 14.14
N LYS A 146 -11.91 5.52 14.74
CA LYS A 146 -11.32 5.85 16.04
C LYS A 146 -9.81 5.85 15.99
N LEU A 147 -9.20 6.82 16.67
CA LEU A 147 -7.74 6.93 16.73
C LEU A 147 -7.08 5.69 17.35
N GLU A 148 -7.63 5.18 18.44
CA GLU A 148 -7.18 3.96 19.12
C GLU A 148 -7.30 2.75 18.18
N GLY A 149 -8.20 2.86 17.21
CA GLY A 149 -8.39 1.93 16.12
C GLY A 149 -8.85 0.56 16.55
N ILE A 150 -8.67 -0.35 15.62
CA ILE A 150 -9.02 -1.75 15.78
C ILE A 150 -7.74 -2.47 16.26
N SER A 151 -7.57 -2.56 17.58
CA SER A 151 -6.33 -3.11 18.19
C SER A 151 -6.18 -4.63 18.00
N GLU A 152 -7.31 -5.33 17.95
CA GLU A 152 -7.33 -6.77 17.76
C GLU A 152 -7.09 -7.15 16.29
N TYR A 153 -6.05 -7.94 16.02
CA TYR A 153 -5.68 -8.35 14.66
C TYR A 153 -6.86 -8.94 13.86
N LYS A 154 -7.61 -9.88 14.45
CA LYS A 154 -8.76 -10.52 13.79
C LYS A 154 -9.85 -9.51 13.42
N ALA A 155 -10.10 -8.54 14.30
CA ALA A 155 -11.09 -7.49 14.04
C ALA A 155 -10.61 -6.53 12.95
N LEU A 156 -9.30 -6.20 12.91
CA LEU A 156 -8.68 -5.39 11.87
C LEU A 156 -8.79 -6.07 10.50
N VAL A 157 -8.43 -7.35 10.43
CA VAL A 157 -8.58 -8.17 9.20
C VAL A 157 -10.03 -8.20 8.74
N LYS A 158 -10.98 -8.48 9.63
CA LYS A 158 -12.42 -8.51 9.32
C LYS A 158 -12.95 -7.14 8.84
N ALA A 159 -12.42 -6.04 9.38
CA ALA A 159 -12.81 -4.70 8.96
C ALA A 159 -12.27 -4.37 7.55
N SER A 160 -11.04 -4.76 7.28
CA SER A 160 -10.38 -4.60 5.97
C SER A 160 -11.06 -5.45 4.89
N SER A 161 -11.35 -6.73 5.17
CA SER A 161 -11.94 -7.66 4.19
C SER A 161 -13.37 -7.34 3.75
N LYS A 162 -14.04 -6.38 4.40
CA LYS A 162 -15.39 -5.95 3.98
C LYS A 162 -15.42 -5.30 2.58
N GLU A 163 -14.29 -4.80 2.11
CA GLU A 163 -14.15 -4.16 0.80
C GLU A 163 -13.49 -5.08 -0.25
N THR A 164 -13.20 -6.34 0.12
CA THR A 164 -12.69 -7.35 -0.79
C THR A 164 -13.79 -8.37 -1.11
N SER A 165 -13.60 -9.11 -2.18
CA SER A 165 -14.43 -10.28 -2.51
C SER A 165 -13.98 -11.55 -1.78
N THR A 166 -12.98 -11.45 -0.91
CA THR A 166 -12.36 -12.56 -0.17
C THR A 166 -12.42 -12.31 1.33
N ASP A 167 -12.15 -13.33 2.15
CA ASP A 167 -12.01 -13.19 3.60
C ASP A 167 -10.64 -12.61 4.01
N HIS A 168 -9.81 -12.20 3.04
CA HIS A 168 -8.50 -11.65 3.28
C HIS A 168 -8.53 -10.12 3.37
N PRO A 169 -7.67 -9.52 4.23
CA PRO A 169 -7.54 -8.07 4.31
C PRO A 169 -6.86 -7.53 3.05
N VAL A 170 -7.15 -6.30 2.69
CA VAL A 170 -6.34 -5.55 1.73
C VAL A 170 -5.04 -5.11 2.39
N ILE A 171 -3.91 -5.39 1.77
CA ILE A 171 -2.60 -5.12 2.36
C ILE A 171 -1.64 -4.44 1.37
N LEU A 172 -0.75 -3.62 1.92
CA LEU A 172 0.48 -3.20 1.24
C LEU A 172 1.65 -3.81 2.01
N SER A 173 2.56 -4.51 1.31
CA SER A 173 3.75 -5.07 1.95
C SER A 173 4.71 -3.95 2.34
N LEU A 174 5.30 -4.07 3.53
CA LEU A 174 6.30 -3.14 4.03
C LEU A 174 7.68 -3.81 4.02
N ARG A 175 8.67 -3.10 3.52
CA ARG A 175 10.06 -3.57 3.46
C ARG A 175 10.93 -2.75 4.41
N PRO A 176 11.73 -3.39 5.27
CA PRO A 176 12.70 -2.68 6.09
C PRO A 176 13.81 -2.10 5.20
N VAL A 177 14.34 -0.96 5.58
CA VAL A 177 15.47 -0.29 4.90
C VAL A 177 16.67 -0.33 5.82
N SER A 178 17.74 -1.02 5.41
CA SER A 178 18.96 -1.20 6.23
C SER A 178 20.01 -0.12 6.00
N SER A 179 19.95 0.57 4.85
CA SER A 179 20.88 1.67 4.51
C SER A 179 20.30 3.01 4.93
N GLU A 180 21.18 3.99 5.21
CA GLU A 180 20.72 5.37 5.32
C GLU A 180 19.98 5.76 4.04
N PRO A 181 18.78 6.32 4.17
CA PRO A 181 18.05 6.77 3.01
C PRO A 181 18.78 7.97 2.39
N GLY A 182 18.91 7.96 1.07
CA GLY A 182 19.17 9.18 0.32
C GLY A 182 17.98 10.14 0.42
N ASP A 183 17.73 10.89 -0.63
CA ASP A 183 16.54 11.74 -0.72
C ASP A 183 15.27 10.88 -0.68
N VAL A 184 14.35 11.22 0.21
CA VAL A 184 13.06 10.56 0.36
C VAL A 184 11.94 11.60 0.35
N PRO A 185 10.76 11.28 -0.22
CA PRO A 185 10.35 9.98 -0.74
C PRO A 185 11.01 9.63 -2.08
N GLN A 186 11.18 8.33 -2.35
CA GLN A 186 11.83 7.80 -3.55
C GLN A 186 11.09 6.56 -4.07
N LEU A 187 10.93 6.46 -5.40
CA LEU A 187 10.46 5.23 -6.05
C LEU A 187 11.60 4.23 -6.21
N ASN A 188 11.30 2.96 -5.99
CA ASN A 188 12.25 1.86 -6.12
C ASN A 188 11.60 0.67 -6.82
N THR A 189 12.45 -0.17 -7.40
CA THR A 189 12.08 -1.48 -7.96
C THR A 189 12.87 -2.56 -7.21
N PRO A 190 12.41 -2.95 -6.00
CA PRO A 190 13.16 -3.85 -5.13
C PRO A 190 13.26 -5.29 -5.68
N ALA A 191 12.40 -5.67 -6.60
CA ALA A 191 12.41 -6.92 -7.35
C ALA A 191 11.80 -6.69 -8.73
N PRO A 192 12.00 -7.57 -9.72
CA PRO A 192 11.52 -7.37 -11.09
C PRO A 192 10.02 -7.05 -11.19
N ASP A 193 9.20 -7.67 -10.32
CA ASP A 193 7.75 -7.52 -10.33
C ASP A 193 7.23 -6.64 -9.17
N HIS A 194 8.12 -5.89 -8.49
CA HIS A 194 7.75 -5.09 -7.34
C HIS A 194 8.12 -3.64 -7.55
N LYS A 195 7.17 -2.75 -7.34
CA LYS A 195 7.39 -1.30 -7.25
C LYS A 195 7.04 -0.81 -5.86
N SER A 196 7.90 0.01 -5.30
CA SER A 196 7.75 0.55 -3.96
C SER A 196 8.01 2.05 -3.90
N VAL A 197 7.48 2.68 -2.87
CA VAL A 197 7.85 4.02 -2.46
C VAL A 197 8.56 3.93 -1.11
N ARG A 198 9.81 4.43 -1.04
CA ARG A 198 10.57 4.58 0.19
C ARG A 198 10.18 5.88 0.85
N VAL A 199 9.88 5.83 2.13
CA VAL A 199 9.43 6.98 2.91
C VAL A 199 10.15 7.04 4.24
N LYS A 200 10.26 8.27 4.77
CA LYS A 200 10.80 8.55 6.11
C LYS A 200 9.71 9.22 6.92
N VAL A 201 9.40 8.66 8.07
CA VAL A 201 8.38 9.19 8.97
C VAL A 201 8.98 9.50 10.33
N GLN A 202 8.43 10.52 11.01
CA GLN A 202 8.80 10.82 12.38
C GLN A 202 8.23 9.77 13.30
N ALA A 203 9.02 9.39 14.30
CA ALA A 203 8.64 8.38 15.28
C ALA A 203 9.08 8.76 16.69
N LYS A 204 8.47 8.13 17.69
CA LYS A 204 8.76 8.38 19.11
C LYS A 204 8.85 7.06 19.87
N ALA A 205 9.96 6.87 20.60
CA ALA A 205 10.19 5.77 21.49
C ALA A 205 10.38 6.31 22.93
N GLY A 206 9.37 6.16 23.78
CA GLY A 206 9.35 6.87 25.06
C GLY A 206 9.38 8.38 24.84
N ASP A 207 10.41 9.08 25.32
CA ASP A 207 10.61 10.52 25.14
C ASP A 207 11.54 10.87 23.96
N GLU A 208 12.20 9.85 23.37
CA GLU A 208 13.13 10.07 22.27
C GLU A 208 12.39 10.17 20.95
N ARG A 209 12.62 11.27 20.21
CA ARG A 209 12.17 11.47 18.83
C ARG A 209 13.25 11.03 17.86
N LEU A 210 12.83 10.26 16.87
CA LEU A 210 13.69 9.76 15.81
C LEU A 210 12.90 9.68 14.49
N SER A 211 13.56 9.25 13.44
CA SER A 211 12.89 8.94 12.19
C SER A 211 13.05 7.46 11.88
N ILE A 212 12.06 6.85 11.28
CA ILE A 212 12.13 5.52 10.71
C ILE A 212 11.93 5.58 9.21
N THR A 213 12.62 4.70 8.49
CA THR A 213 12.53 4.61 7.03
C THR A 213 12.09 3.19 6.66
N PHE A 214 11.13 3.10 5.76
CA PHE A 214 10.67 1.83 5.19
C PHE A 214 10.14 2.03 3.77
N GLU A 215 9.94 0.95 3.06
CA GLU A 215 9.29 0.97 1.74
C GLU A 215 7.88 0.42 1.83
N ILE A 216 6.98 0.98 1.04
CA ILE A 216 5.62 0.49 0.80
C ILE A 216 5.58 -0.07 -0.62
N VAL A 217 5.35 -1.37 -0.75
CA VAL A 217 5.16 -2.02 -2.05
C VAL A 217 3.72 -1.77 -2.48
N TYR A 218 3.54 -0.97 -3.52
CA TYR A 218 2.23 -0.61 -4.06
C TYR A 218 1.87 -1.39 -5.34
N GLU A 219 2.84 -2.06 -5.94
CA GLU A 219 2.68 -2.98 -7.06
C GLU A 219 3.60 -4.19 -6.84
N GLY A 220 3.07 -5.39 -6.96
CA GLY A 220 3.84 -6.61 -6.74
C GLY A 220 2.93 -7.83 -6.66
N LYS A 221 3.56 -9.01 -6.62
CA LYS A 221 2.86 -10.28 -6.41
C LYS A 221 3.53 -11.05 -5.29
N GLY A 222 2.80 -11.31 -4.22
CA GLY A 222 3.18 -12.28 -3.21
C GLY A 222 3.26 -13.69 -3.82
N HIS A 223 4.10 -14.54 -3.27
CA HIS A 223 4.09 -15.95 -3.63
C HIS A 223 2.78 -16.59 -3.15
N LYS A 224 2.10 -17.29 -4.07
CA LYS A 224 0.90 -18.09 -3.74
C LYS A 224 1.32 -19.46 -3.26
#